data_b020c752da94497b07213001f6e9f6fa
#
_entry.id   b020c752da94497b07213001f6e9f6fa
#
_cell.length_a   1.000
_cell.length_b   1.000
_cell.length_c   1.000
_cell.angle_alpha   90.00
_cell.angle_beta   90.00
_cell.angle_gamma   90.00
#
_symmetry.space_group_name_H-M   'P 1'
#
loop_
_entity.id
_entity.type
_entity.pdbx_description
1 polymer ?
#
loop_
_entity_poly.entity_id
_entity_poly.type
_entity_poly.pdbx_seq_one_letter_code
_entity_poly.pdbx_strand_id
1 'polypeptide(L)'
;MQLKIDTLCYGADAVARTAEGKTVFVSGGVPGDVVEAEVTSDGKTFSKARVASVVEASADRVASKCPYSAICGGCPWADVSIEAQRQAKRKNVVDALVRIGKFDADWTQEHVDQVVEVGPDWGYRNKVELA
;
A
#
# COMPACT_ATOMS: atom_id res chain seq x y z
N MET A 1 -1.61 10.68 -15.56
CA MET A 1 -1.35 11.85 -14.67
C MET A 1 -0.19 11.51 -13.75
N GLN A 2 0.65 12.50 -13.47
CA GLN A 2 1.75 12.28 -12.52
C GLN A 2 1.25 12.41 -11.08
N LEU A 3 1.62 11.44 -10.24
CA LEU A 3 1.24 11.38 -8.83
C LEU A 3 2.44 11.00 -7.97
N LYS A 4 2.54 11.61 -6.79
CA LYS A 4 3.42 11.13 -5.71
C LYS A 4 2.63 10.23 -4.79
N ILE A 5 3.14 9.06 -4.51
CA ILE A 5 2.50 8.07 -3.64
C ILE A 5 2.78 8.42 -2.17
N ASP A 6 1.73 8.61 -1.39
CA ASP A 6 1.83 9.04 0.01
C ASP A 6 1.96 7.86 0.97
N THR A 7 1.07 6.85 0.84
CA THR A 7 0.99 5.74 1.81
C THR A 7 0.31 4.52 1.20
N LEU A 8 0.43 3.37 1.88
CA LEU A 8 -0.40 2.19 1.63
C LEU A 8 -1.65 2.24 2.51
N CYS A 9 -2.81 1.97 1.93
CA CYS A 9 -4.03 1.83 2.72
C CYS A 9 -4.32 0.37 3.07
N TYR A 10 -5.32 0.15 3.92
CA TYR A 10 -5.85 -1.18 4.16
C TYR A 10 -6.41 -1.75 2.85
N GLY A 11 -5.86 -2.85 2.39
CA GLY A 11 -6.16 -3.46 1.10
C GLY A 11 -4.95 -3.50 0.17
N ALA A 12 -5.20 -3.43 -1.13
CA ALA A 12 -4.18 -3.60 -2.16
C ALA A 12 -3.55 -2.27 -2.62
N ASP A 13 -4.33 -1.17 -2.56
CA ASP A 13 -3.98 0.07 -3.20
C ASP A 13 -3.09 0.96 -2.32
N ALA A 14 -2.27 1.76 -2.98
CA ALA A 14 -1.62 2.92 -2.39
C ALA A 14 -2.53 4.15 -2.48
N VAL A 15 -2.22 5.18 -1.74
CA VAL A 15 -2.94 6.47 -1.73
C VAL A 15 -2.03 7.57 -2.23
N ALA A 16 -2.57 8.38 -3.11
CA ALA A 16 -2.00 9.64 -3.56
C ALA A 16 -3.06 10.76 -3.52
N ARG A 17 -2.63 12.00 -3.75
CA ARG A 17 -3.53 13.14 -3.90
C ARG A 17 -3.22 13.90 -5.18
N THR A 18 -4.28 14.38 -5.84
CA THR A 18 -4.12 15.34 -6.93
C THR A 18 -3.68 16.70 -6.38
N ALA A 19 -3.29 17.61 -7.27
CA ALA A 19 -2.94 18.99 -6.91
C ALA A 19 -4.09 19.72 -6.19
N GLU A 20 -5.34 19.35 -6.51
CA GLU A 20 -6.56 19.90 -5.90
C GLU A 20 -6.94 19.19 -4.58
N GLY A 21 -6.14 18.23 -4.12
CA GLY A 21 -6.34 17.51 -2.87
C GLY A 21 -7.30 16.31 -2.95
N LYS A 22 -7.77 15.93 -4.16
CA LYS A 22 -8.62 14.74 -4.34
C LYS A 22 -7.83 13.46 -4.10
N THR A 23 -8.40 12.55 -3.34
CA THR A 23 -7.80 11.24 -3.07
C THR A 23 -7.82 10.35 -4.30
N VAL A 24 -6.69 9.71 -4.59
CA VAL A 24 -6.54 8.72 -5.66
C VAL A 24 -6.01 7.41 -5.05
N PHE A 25 -6.74 6.33 -5.25
CA PHE A 25 -6.28 4.98 -4.93
C PHE A 25 -5.51 4.43 -6.12
N VAL A 26 -4.24 4.10 -5.92
CA VAL A 26 -3.31 3.74 -7.00
C VAL A 26 -2.82 2.31 -6.82
N SER A 27 -3.23 1.44 -7.74
CA SER A 27 -2.75 0.06 -7.77
C SER A 27 -1.31 -0.01 -8.27
N GLY A 28 -0.45 -0.73 -7.55
CA GLY A 28 0.97 -0.90 -7.88
C GLY A 28 1.89 0.24 -7.43
N GLY A 29 1.37 1.23 -6.68
CA GLY A 29 2.20 2.29 -6.11
C GLY A 29 2.93 1.85 -4.84
N VAL A 30 4.14 2.37 -4.66
CA VAL A 30 4.93 2.23 -3.43
C VAL A 30 5.11 3.60 -2.80
N PRO A 31 4.91 3.76 -1.48
CA PRO A 31 5.09 5.05 -0.81
C PRO A 31 6.43 5.70 -1.14
N GLY A 32 6.39 6.97 -1.54
CA GLY A 32 7.56 7.73 -1.98
C GLY A 32 7.83 7.69 -3.49
N ASP A 33 7.19 6.79 -4.26
CA ASP A 33 7.28 6.83 -5.71
C ASP A 33 6.70 8.13 -6.28
N VAL A 34 7.27 8.57 -7.39
CA VAL A 34 6.61 9.45 -8.36
C VAL A 34 6.26 8.61 -9.58
N VAL A 35 4.98 8.56 -9.94
CA VAL A 35 4.47 7.67 -10.98
C VAL A 35 3.66 8.42 -12.04
N GLU A 36 3.70 7.94 -13.28
CA GLU A 36 2.63 8.19 -14.23
C GLU A 36 1.52 7.19 -13.99
N ALA A 37 0.34 7.68 -13.64
CA ALA A 37 -0.82 6.88 -13.33
C ALA A 37 -1.92 7.04 -14.39
N GLU A 38 -2.52 5.93 -14.77
CA GLU A 38 -3.69 5.86 -15.64
C GLU A 38 -4.95 5.75 -14.79
N VAL A 39 -5.87 6.69 -14.93
CA VAL A 39 -7.15 6.69 -14.22
C VAL A 39 -8.03 5.57 -14.75
N THR A 40 -8.45 4.67 -13.88
CA THR A 40 -9.34 3.55 -14.19
C THR A 40 -10.79 3.83 -13.82
N SER A 41 -11.01 4.71 -12.85
CA SER A 41 -12.33 5.17 -12.44
C SER A 41 -12.24 6.55 -11.81
N ASP A 42 -13.15 7.44 -12.19
CA ASP A 42 -13.19 8.80 -11.67
C ASP A 42 -14.54 9.08 -11.00
N GLY A 43 -14.54 9.15 -9.66
CA GLY A 43 -15.70 9.47 -8.84
C GLY A 43 -15.64 10.91 -8.30
N LYS A 44 -16.71 11.37 -7.67
CA LYS A 44 -16.80 12.73 -7.11
C LYS A 44 -15.83 12.93 -5.93
N THR A 45 -15.69 11.95 -5.06
CA THR A 45 -14.92 12.04 -3.79
C THR A 45 -13.52 11.45 -3.91
N PHE A 46 -13.35 10.44 -4.74
CA PHE A 46 -12.05 9.80 -4.99
C PHE A 46 -11.99 9.25 -6.42
N SER A 47 -10.79 8.98 -6.88
CA SER A 47 -10.52 8.30 -8.14
C SER A 47 -9.74 7.02 -7.88
N LYS A 48 -9.79 6.10 -8.85
CA LYS A 48 -8.91 4.93 -8.90
C LYS A 48 -8.00 5.04 -10.10
N ALA A 49 -6.76 4.62 -9.92
CA ALA A 49 -5.75 4.61 -10.96
C ALA A 49 -4.86 3.37 -10.84
N ARG A 50 -4.10 3.08 -11.87
CA ARG A 50 -3.01 2.10 -11.85
C ARG A 50 -1.71 2.78 -12.26
N VAL A 51 -0.60 2.30 -11.76
CA VAL A 51 0.73 2.74 -12.22
C VAL A 51 0.91 2.31 -13.67
N ALA A 52 1.14 3.29 -14.55
CA ALA A 52 1.53 3.03 -15.94
C ALA A 52 3.05 2.95 -16.07
N SER A 53 3.77 3.84 -15.39
CA SER A 53 5.23 3.81 -15.28
C SER A 53 5.70 4.49 -14.01
N VAL A 54 6.86 4.10 -13.51
CA VAL A 54 7.54 4.74 -12.38
C VAL A 54 8.51 5.78 -12.93
N VAL A 55 8.32 7.04 -12.56
CA VAL A 55 9.17 8.17 -12.96
C VAL A 55 10.38 8.27 -12.03
N GLU A 56 10.10 8.25 -10.71
CA GLU A 56 11.12 8.20 -9.66
C GLU A 56 10.74 7.08 -8.69
N ALA A 57 11.64 6.11 -8.54
CA ALA A 57 11.38 4.98 -7.65
C ALA A 57 11.69 5.36 -6.20
N SER A 58 10.80 4.97 -5.28
CA SER A 58 11.05 5.02 -3.85
C SER A 58 12.20 4.09 -3.45
N ALA A 59 12.92 4.42 -2.38
CA ALA A 59 13.88 3.52 -1.74
C ALA A 59 13.23 2.21 -1.24
N ASP A 60 11.93 2.24 -0.99
CA ASP A 60 11.15 1.08 -0.55
C ASP A 60 10.59 0.24 -1.70
N ARG A 61 10.81 0.65 -2.95
CA ARG A 61 10.45 -0.16 -4.11
C ARG A 61 11.49 -1.24 -4.35
N VAL A 62 11.05 -2.49 -4.36
CA VAL A 62 11.89 -3.66 -4.62
C VAL A 62 11.35 -4.45 -5.80
N ALA A 63 12.22 -5.20 -6.49
CA ALA A 63 11.78 -6.13 -7.50
C ALA A 63 11.09 -7.34 -6.84
N SER A 64 9.87 -7.63 -7.26
CA SER A 64 9.16 -8.81 -6.78
C SER A 64 9.93 -10.08 -7.10
N LYS A 65 10.03 -10.98 -6.12
CA LYS A 65 10.59 -12.34 -6.33
C LYS A 65 9.67 -13.25 -7.13
N CYS A 66 8.38 -12.90 -7.25
CA CYS A 66 7.40 -13.68 -7.95
C CYS A 66 7.22 -13.18 -9.39
N PRO A 67 7.44 -14.04 -10.42
CA PRO A 67 7.28 -13.63 -11.81
C PRO A 67 5.81 -13.34 -12.21
N TYR A 68 4.87 -13.72 -11.35
CA TYR A 68 3.43 -13.55 -11.60
C TYR A 68 2.82 -12.37 -10.84
N SER A 69 3.60 -11.60 -10.10
CA SER A 69 3.08 -10.51 -9.23
C SER A 69 2.25 -9.48 -9.99
N ALA A 70 2.61 -9.19 -11.24
CA ALA A 70 1.91 -8.22 -12.08
C ALA A 70 0.50 -8.67 -12.54
N ILE A 71 0.21 -9.97 -12.53
CA ILE A 71 -1.04 -10.53 -13.07
C ILE A 71 -1.85 -11.34 -12.07
N CYS A 72 -1.22 -11.91 -11.06
CA CYS A 72 -1.86 -12.81 -10.12
C CYS A 72 -2.76 -12.08 -9.10
N GLY A 73 -2.37 -10.88 -8.65
CA GLY A 73 -3.10 -10.13 -7.63
C GLY A 73 -3.03 -10.69 -6.20
N GLY A 74 -2.42 -11.86 -5.99
CA GLY A 74 -2.34 -12.51 -4.68
C GLY A 74 -1.39 -11.85 -3.69
N CYS A 75 -0.43 -11.05 -4.17
CA CYS A 75 0.54 -10.32 -3.36
C CYS A 75 0.61 -8.86 -3.81
N PRO A 76 -0.38 -8.03 -3.45
CA PRO A 76 -0.48 -6.67 -3.98
C PRO A 76 0.68 -5.76 -3.58
N TRP A 77 1.41 -6.10 -2.53
CA TRP A 77 2.59 -5.37 -2.05
C TRP A 77 3.91 -6.08 -2.36
N ALA A 78 3.93 -6.93 -3.40
CA ALA A 78 5.13 -7.69 -3.78
C ALA A 78 6.33 -6.80 -4.16
N ASP A 79 6.08 -5.58 -4.62
CA ASP A 79 7.09 -4.58 -5.00
C ASP A 79 7.45 -3.61 -3.85
N VAL A 80 6.92 -3.84 -2.65
CA VAL A 80 7.21 -3.04 -1.45
C VAL A 80 8.20 -3.77 -0.56
N SER A 81 9.21 -3.07 -0.04
CA SER A 81 10.15 -3.63 0.93
C SER A 81 9.41 -4.20 2.15
N ILE A 82 9.92 -5.29 2.73
CA ILE A 82 9.28 -5.93 3.90
C ILE A 82 9.17 -4.96 5.08
N GLU A 83 10.19 -4.13 5.28
CA GLU A 83 10.16 -3.12 6.34
C GLU A 83 9.02 -2.10 6.12
N ALA A 84 8.87 -1.56 4.92
CA ALA A 84 7.77 -0.66 4.58
C ALA A 84 6.40 -1.34 4.69
N GLN A 85 6.30 -2.63 4.34
CA GLN A 85 5.07 -3.41 4.56
C GLN A 85 4.70 -3.50 6.05
N ARG A 86 5.68 -3.76 6.92
CA ARG A 86 5.46 -3.85 8.38
C ARG A 86 5.00 -2.51 8.96
N GLN A 87 5.65 -1.42 8.54
CA GLN A 87 5.27 -0.06 8.95
C GLN A 87 3.85 0.29 8.48
N ALA A 88 3.51 -0.03 7.23
CA ALA A 88 2.17 0.20 6.70
C ALA A 88 1.10 -0.62 7.43
N LYS A 89 1.37 -1.88 7.77
CA LYS A 89 0.45 -2.72 8.55
C LYS A 89 0.19 -2.13 9.94
N ARG A 90 1.24 -1.73 10.66
CA ARG A 90 1.11 -1.05 11.95
C ARG A 90 0.29 0.24 11.81
N LYS A 91 0.66 1.08 10.84
CA LYS A 91 -0.05 2.33 10.55
C LYS A 91 -1.54 2.09 10.30
N ASN A 92 -1.90 1.10 9.50
CA ASN A 92 -3.30 0.78 9.20
C ASN A 92 -4.09 0.38 10.45
N VAL A 93 -3.47 -0.32 11.41
CA VAL A 93 -4.10 -0.65 12.71
C VAL A 93 -4.32 0.62 13.53
N VAL A 94 -3.29 1.46 13.66
CA VAL A 94 -3.39 2.76 14.37
C VAL A 94 -4.49 3.62 13.75
N ASP A 95 -4.49 3.78 12.43
CA ASP A 95 -5.49 4.58 11.72
C ASP A 95 -6.92 4.06 11.96
N ALA A 96 -7.10 2.74 11.97
CA ALA A 96 -8.41 2.11 12.23
C ALA A 96 -8.88 2.37 13.67
N LEU A 97 -8.00 2.22 14.66
CA LEU A 97 -8.33 2.49 16.06
C LEU A 97 -8.67 3.97 16.29
N VAL A 98 -7.89 4.90 15.73
CA VAL A 98 -8.14 6.33 15.88
C VAL A 98 -9.39 6.78 15.12
N ARG A 99 -9.50 6.43 13.83
CA ARG A 99 -10.54 6.99 12.96
C ARG A 99 -11.89 6.31 13.13
N ILE A 100 -11.91 4.99 13.29
CA ILE A 100 -13.13 4.18 13.43
C ILE A 100 -13.42 3.94 14.92
N GLY A 101 -12.43 3.45 15.66
CA GLY A 101 -12.56 3.13 17.08
C GLY A 101 -12.67 4.34 18.00
N LYS A 102 -12.29 5.55 17.49
CA LYS A 102 -12.29 6.81 18.25
C LYS A 102 -11.39 6.81 19.50
N PHE A 103 -10.36 5.95 19.48
CA PHE A 103 -9.32 5.98 20.50
C PHE A 103 -8.46 7.25 20.37
N ASP A 104 -7.89 7.69 21.47
CA ASP A 104 -6.92 8.78 21.48
C ASP A 104 -5.70 8.44 20.59
N ALA A 105 -5.23 9.43 19.82
CA ALA A 105 -4.17 9.20 18.85
C ALA A 105 -2.81 8.90 19.50
N ASP A 106 -2.45 9.67 20.55
CA ASP A 106 -1.16 9.51 21.23
C ASP A 106 -1.14 8.18 22.00
N TRP A 107 -2.23 7.89 22.73
CA TRP A 107 -2.42 6.61 23.39
C TRP A 107 -2.29 5.43 22.41
N THR A 108 -2.93 5.53 21.24
CA THR A 108 -2.92 4.46 20.23
C THR A 108 -1.51 4.25 19.68
N GLN A 109 -0.77 5.33 19.39
CA GLN A 109 0.62 5.23 18.92
C GLN A 109 1.53 4.54 19.94
N GLU A 110 1.31 4.78 21.22
CA GLU A 110 2.09 4.21 22.31
C GLU A 110 1.76 2.73 22.55
N HIS A 111 0.49 2.32 22.36
CA HIS A 111 0.01 0.98 22.72
C HIS A 111 -0.12 0.01 21.54
N VAL A 112 0.07 0.46 20.29
CA VAL A 112 0.18 -0.43 19.14
C VAL A 112 1.65 -0.71 18.86
N ASP A 113 2.09 -1.93 19.19
CA ASP A 113 3.46 -2.37 18.99
C ASP A 113 3.86 -2.49 17.52
N GLN A 114 5.15 -2.66 17.28
CA GLN A 114 5.68 -3.01 15.97
C GLN A 114 5.18 -4.39 15.53
N VAL A 115 5.12 -4.61 14.21
CA VAL A 115 4.76 -5.91 13.65
C VAL A 115 5.81 -6.95 14.05
N VAL A 116 5.37 -8.03 14.68
CA VAL A 116 6.23 -9.14 15.10
C VAL A 116 6.55 -10.02 13.89
N GLU A 117 7.82 -10.31 13.69
CA GLU A 117 8.31 -11.27 12.71
C GLU A 117 8.23 -12.68 13.28
N VAL A 118 7.53 -13.58 12.59
CA VAL A 118 7.28 -14.95 13.06
C VAL A 118 7.77 -16.02 12.08
N GLY A 119 8.66 -15.71 11.17
CA GLY A 119 9.20 -16.66 10.20
C GLY A 119 9.60 -16.01 8.87
N PRO A 120 9.83 -16.82 7.83
CA PRO A 120 10.27 -16.32 6.55
C PRO A 120 9.18 -15.49 5.88
N ASP A 121 9.58 -14.41 5.19
CA ASP A 121 8.66 -13.51 4.46
C ASP A 121 8.04 -14.16 3.22
N TRP A 122 8.67 -15.22 2.71
CA TRP A 122 8.25 -15.96 1.52
C TRP A 122 8.21 -17.47 1.80
N GLY A 123 7.36 -18.17 1.04
CA GLY A 123 7.28 -19.64 1.14
C GLY A 123 6.61 -20.17 2.40
N TYR A 124 5.89 -19.33 3.14
CA TYR A 124 5.21 -19.70 4.40
C TYR A 124 3.84 -20.35 4.17
N ARG A 125 3.24 -20.16 3.00
CA ARG A 125 1.89 -20.67 2.71
C ARG A 125 1.94 -22.13 2.32
N ASN A 126 1.11 -22.96 2.95
CA ASN A 126 1.03 -24.42 2.71
C ASN A 126 -0.31 -24.85 2.11
N LYS A 127 -1.26 -23.92 1.88
CA LYS A 127 -2.55 -24.18 1.25
C LYS A 127 -2.91 -23.03 0.32
N VAL A 128 -3.39 -23.36 -0.89
CA VAL A 128 -3.90 -22.42 -1.89
C VAL A 128 -5.21 -22.97 -2.43
N GLU A 129 -6.20 -22.10 -2.61
CA GLU A 129 -7.43 -22.41 -3.35
C GLU A 129 -7.35 -21.73 -4.71
N LEU A 130 -7.52 -22.51 -5.77
CA LEU A 130 -7.55 -22.04 -7.15
C LEU A 130 -9.01 -21.99 -7.61
N ALA A 131 -9.39 -20.90 -8.28
CA ALA A 131 -10.71 -20.73 -8.88
C ALA A 131 -10.76 -21.34 -10.28
#